data_77b8ad757f2298497dabbdaae804b0f7
#
_entry.id   77b8ad757f2298497dabbdaae804b0f7
#
_cell.length_a   1.000
_cell.length_b   1.000
_cell.length_c   1.000
_cell.angle_alpha   90.00
_cell.angle_beta   90.00
_cell.angle_gamma   90.00
#
_symmetry.space_group_name_H-M   'P 1'
#
loop_
_entity.id
_entity.type
_entity.pdbx_description
1 polymer ?
#
loop_
_entity_poly.entity_id
_entity_poly.type
_entity_poly.pdbx_seq_one_letter_code
_entity_poly.pdbx_strand_id
1 'polypeptide(L)'
;MNWVRIFNQLFNLMNEQGPTYFSGSRYINIIREFDPTFYNYGQYIEHRNQIGKSTSRKDYYYDILLAFDEPTRLRIIQRFLEEIEPHKPTEVQALRAQLGGTVARPTVTVNNNLWNADRLNEMLETIDSAITANDLNRAVALTYTCLEGFLKAFYRAKIGQENVPNEIVALTRTVKNWLQGQNTELPDEVFNLLTNLTHATDRARNRYSEAHFEGDAPRWMAVYLRDLLNSQIRLLLNFL
;
A
#
# COMPACT_ATOMS: atom_id res chain seq x y z
N MET A 1 11.67 2.18 6.33
CA MET A 1 11.62 0.69 6.35
C MET A 1 12.90 0.13 6.98
N ASN A 2 12.84 -0.98 7.76
CA ASN A 2 14.06 -1.60 8.31
C ASN A 2 14.64 -2.63 7.31
N TRP A 3 15.50 -2.17 6.43
CA TRP A 3 16.08 -2.98 5.35
C TRP A 3 16.96 -4.12 5.83
N VAL A 4 17.64 -3.97 6.97
CA VAL A 4 18.46 -5.06 7.57
C VAL A 4 17.59 -6.24 7.96
N ARG A 5 16.47 -5.96 8.63
CA ARG A 5 15.53 -7.00 9.08
C ARG A 5 14.89 -7.73 7.89
N ILE A 6 14.42 -6.96 6.90
CA ILE A 6 13.79 -7.50 5.69
C ILE A 6 14.79 -8.38 4.92
N PHE A 7 15.99 -7.86 4.71
CA PHE A 7 17.04 -8.61 4.02
C PHE A 7 17.38 -9.91 4.74
N ASN A 8 17.55 -9.90 6.06
CA ASN A 8 17.87 -11.12 6.81
C ASN A 8 16.77 -12.19 6.67
N GLN A 9 15.50 -11.80 6.68
CA GLN A 9 14.40 -12.73 6.48
C GLN A 9 14.39 -13.29 5.04
N LEU A 10 14.54 -12.42 4.03
CA LEU A 10 14.66 -12.85 2.64
C LEU A 10 15.86 -13.77 2.43
N PHE A 11 17.03 -13.41 2.97
CA PHE A 11 18.25 -14.21 2.86
C PHE A 11 18.08 -15.60 3.48
N ASN A 12 17.41 -15.71 4.62
CA ASN A 12 17.12 -17.02 5.23
C ASN A 12 16.30 -17.90 4.30
N LEU A 13 15.25 -17.37 3.66
CA LEU A 13 14.45 -18.11 2.68
C LEU A 13 15.26 -18.55 1.47
N MET A 14 16.14 -17.66 0.96
CA MET A 14 17.00 -17.93 -0.20
C MET A 14 18.18 -18.83 0.11
N ASN A 15 18.56 -19.01 1.37
CA ASN A 15 19.73 -19.79 1.79
C ASN A 15 19.38 -21.23 2.20
N GLU A 16 18.12 -21.58 2.29
CA GLU A 16 17.69 -22.96 2.58
C GLU A 16 17.98 -23.87 1.39
N GLN A 17 18.44 -25.08 1.70
CA GLN A 17 18.67 -26.11 0.66
C GLN A 17 17.36 -26.51 0.00
N GLY A 18 17.38 -26.65 -1.32
CA GLY A 18 16.22 -27.06 -2.09
C GLY A 18 15.82 -26.04 -3.18
N PRO A 19 14.57 -26.03 -3.61
CA PRO A 19 14.12 -25.21 -4.74
C PRO A 19 14.18 -23.69 -4.45
N THR A 20 14.17 -23.29 -3.19
CA THR A 20 14.30 -21.88 -2.77
C THR A 20 15.74 -21.41 -2.63
N TYR A 21 16.72 -22.30 -2.87
CA TYR A 21 18.12 -21.92 -2.79
C TYR A 21 18.55 -21.02 -3.94
N PHE A 22 19.09 -19.85 -3.59
CA PHE A 22 19.70 -18.93 -4.54
C PHE A 22 21.24 -19.02 -4.48
N SER A 23 21.82 -19.55 -5.54
CA SER A 23 23.26 -19.43 -5.76
C SER A 23 23.63 -17.98 -6.10
N GLY A 24 24.93 -17.64 -6.00
CA GLY A 24 25.40 -16.31 -6.38
C GLY A 24 25.05 -15.92 -7.81
N SER A 25 25.19 -16.88 -8.74
CA SER A 25 24.81 -16.66 -10.14
C SER A 25 23.33 -16.46 -10.34
N ARG A 26 22.48 -17.25 -9.67
CA ARG A 26 21.02 -17.11 -9.75
C ARG A 26 20.57 -15.74 -9.22
N TYR A 27 21.12 -15.29 -8.10
CA TYR A 27 20.85 -13.98 -7.54
C TYR A 27 21.20 -12.87 -8.53
N ILE A 28 22.43 -12.86 -9.05
CA ILE A 28 22.89 -11.83 -9.99
C ILE A 28 22.10 -11.84 -11.30
N ASN A 29 21.65 -13.01 -11.78
CA ASN A 29 20.80 -13.05 -12.97
C ASN A 29 19.48 -12.31 -12.77
N ILE A 30 18.86 -12.42 -11.61
CA ILE A 30 17.65 -11.64 -11.29
C ILE A 30 17.98 -10.13 -11.19
N ILE A 31 19.09 -9.75 -10.56
CA ILE A 31 19.52 -8.35 -10.53
C ILE A 31 19.64 -7.77 -11.95
N ARG A 32 20.15 -8.54 -12.90
CA ARG A 32 20.31 -8.13 -14.29
C ARG A 32 18.98 -7.96 -15.05
N GLU A 33 17.87 -8.46 -14.54
CA GLU A 33 16.53 -8.13 -15.06
C GLU A 33 16.19 -6.65 -14.82
N PHE A 34 16.78 -6.02 -13.77
CA PHE A 34 16.56 -4.63 -13.38
C PHE A 34 17.68 -3.67 -13.80
N ASP A 35 18.90 -4.21 -13.93
CA ASP A 35 20.07 -3.52 -14.48
C ASP A 35 20.83 -4.44 -15.43
N PRO A 36 20.52 -4.42 -16.73
CA PRO A 36 21.20 -5.26 -17.71
C PRO A 36 22.71 -5.00 -17.81
N THR A 37 23.20 -3.84 -17.33
CA THR A 37 24.63 -3.48 -17.35
C THR A 37 25.38 -4.03 -16.14
N PHE A 38 24.68 -4.58 -15.15
CA PHE A 38 25.30 -5.15 -13.96
C PHE A 38 26.26 -6.31 -14.32
N TYR A 39 27.33 -6.42 -13.56
CA TYR A 39 28.34 -7.48 -13.71
C TYR A 39 27.70 -8.87 -13.74
N ASN A 40 28.31 -9.81 -14.49
CA ASN A 40 28.02 -11.21 -14.24
C ASN A 40 28.65 -11.68 -12.92
N TYR A 41 28.29 -12.89 -12.46
CA TYR A 41 28.73 -13.38 -11.16
C TYR A 41 30.26 -13.40 -10.99
N GLY A 42 30.99 -13.94 -12.00
CA GLY A 42 32.47 -14.03 -11.95
C GLY A 42 33.13 -12.66 -11.88
N GLN A 43 32.71 -11.75 -12.76
CA GLN A 43 33.19 -10.35 -12.78
C GLN A 43 32.90 -9.62 -11.48
N TYR A 44 31.73 -9.84 -10.91
CA TYR A 44 31.34 -9.16 -9.65
C TYR A 44 32.21 -9.63 -8.46
N ILE A 45 32.43 -10.94 -8.35
CA ILE A 45 33.30 -11.51 -7.29
C ILE A 45 34.74 -11.03 -7.44
N GLU A 46 35.27 -11.01 -8.67
CA GLU A 46 36.59 -10.47 -8.94
C GLU A 46 36.71 -8.99 -8.55
N HIS A 47 35.74 -8.17 -8.98
CA HIS A 47 35.69 -6.78 -8.60
C HIS A 47 35.68 -6.59 -7.07
N ARG A 48 34.90 -7.38 -6.34
CA ARG A 48 34.87 -7.31 -4.87
C ARG A 48 36.20 -7.64 -4.22
N ASN A 49 36.91 -8.67 -4.75
CA ASN A 49 38.22 -9.01 -4.28
C ASN A 49 39.24 -7.87 -4.52
N GLN A 50 39.19 -7.23 -5.70
CA GLN A 50 40.04 -6.09 -6.03
C GLN A 50 39.88 -4.90 -5.10
N ILE A 51 38.63 -4.64 -4.62
CA ILE A 51 38.35 -3.54 -3.70
C ILE A 51 38.35 -3.96 -2.22
N GLY A 52 38.80 -5.18 -1.89
CA GLY A 52 38.93 -5.69 -0.52
C GLY A 52 37.60 -5.90 0.21
N LYS A 53 36.49 -6.09 -0.51
CA LYS A 53 35.17 -6.36 0.07
C LYS A 53 34.91 -7.86 0.23
N SER A 54 34.14 -8.22 1.27
CA SER A 54 33.71 -9.60 1.52
C SER A 54 32.98 -10.21 0.30
N THR A 55 33.35 -11.46 -0.03
CA THR A 55 32.69 -12.27 -1.06
C THR A 55 31.67 -13.26 -0.48
N SER A 56 31.33 -13.13 0.80
CA SER A 56 30.25 -13.93 1.37
C SER A 56 28.92 -13.56 0.71
N ARG A 57 28.08 -14.57 0.41
CA ARG A 57 26.79 -14.35 -0.25
C ARG A 57 25.93 -13.36 0.51
N LYS A 58 25.88 -13.45 1.84
CA LYS A 58 25.08 -12.55 2.65
C LYS A 58 25.50 -11.10 2.48
N ASP A 59 26.79 -10.83 2.49
CA ASP A 59 27.31 -9.47 2.43
C ASP A 59 27.09 -8.86 1.03
N TYR A 60 27.44 -9.59 -0.04
CA TYR A 60 27.31 -8.98 -1.34
C TYR A 60 25.86 -8.94 -1.86
N TYR A 61 24.96 -9.85 -1.44
CA TYR A 61 23.53 -9.74 -1.74
C TYR A 61 22.96 -8.47 -1.11
N TYR A 62 23.34 -8.19 0.12
CA TYR A 62 22.91 -7.00 0.83
C TYR A 62 23.43 -5.72 0.18
N ASP A 63 24.74 -5.68 -0.13
CA ASP A 63 25.37 -4.54 -0.79
C ASP A 63 24.72 -4.23 -2.15
N ILE A 64 24.49 -5.27 -2.97
CA ILE A 64 23.82 -5.12 -4.26
C ILE A 64 22.41 -4.53 -4.07
N LEU A 65 21.65 -5.10 -3.17
CA LEU A 65 20.27 -4.66 -2.93
C LEU A 65 20.23 -3.20 -2.46
N LEU A 66 21.16 -2.77 -1.60
CA LEU A 66 21.23 -1.40 -1.11
C LEU A 66 21.70 -0.39 -2.14
N ALA A 67 22.40 -0.83 -3.20
CA ALA A 67 22.84 0.05 -4.28
C ALA A 67 21.70 0.61 -5.13
N PHE A 68 20.54 -0.05 -5.13
CA PHE A 68 19.35 0.42 -5.83
C PHE A 68 18.54 1.42 -4.98
N ASP A 69 17.80 2.29 -5.64
CA ASP A 69 16.80 3.14 -4.99
C ASP A 69 15.68 2.31 -4.35
N GLU A 70 14.93 2.90 -3.43
CA GLU A 70 13.91 2.18 -2.67
C GLU A 70 12.81 1.56 -3.55
N PRO A 71 12.23 2.24 -4.55
CA PRO A 71 11.25 1.65 -5.46
C PRO A 71 11.79 0.43 -6.24
N THR A 72 13.01 0.54 -6.78
CA THR A 72 13.65 -0.57 -7.52
C THR A 72 13.98 -1.73 -6.60
N ARG A 73 14.47 -1.44 -5.39
CA ARG A 73 14.74 -2.44 -4.36
C ARG A 73 13.51 -3.26 -3.99
N LEU A 74 12.36 -2.60 -3.84
CA LEU A 74 11.08 -3.28 -3.58
C LEU A 74 10.68 -4.21 -4.73
N ARG A 75 10.84 -3.78 -5.99
CA ARG A 75 10.56 -4.62 -7.16
C ARG A 75 11.49 -5.84 -7.23
N ILE A 76 12.77 -5.65 -6.93
CA ILE A 76 13.75 -6.74 -6.87
C ILE A 76 13.35 -7.77 -5.80
N ILE A 77 13.01 -7.32 -4.60
CA ILE A 77 12.57 -8.21 -3.52
C ILE A 77 11.30 -8.95 -3.93
N GLN A 78 10.34 -8.26 -4.53
CA GLN A 78 9.10 -8.87 -5.00
C GLN A 78 9.40 -9.98 -6.02
N ARG A 79 10.32 -9.74 -6.95
CA ARG A 79 10.74 -10.73 -7.95
C ARG A 79 11.36 -11.99 -7.31
N PHE A 80 12.17 -11.82 -6.25
CA PHE A 80 12.67 -12.97 -5.47
C PHE A 80 11.52 -13.72 -4.78
N LEU A 81 10.57 -13.00 -4.19
CA LEU A 81 9.44 -13.61 -3.51
C LEU A 81 8.55 -14.40 -4.45
N GLU A 82 8.36 -13.97 -5.70
CA GLU A 82 7.62 -14.71 -6.73
C GLU A 82 8.23 -16.08 -7.02
N GLU A 83 9.56 -16.21 -7.03
CA GLU A 83 10.23 -17.50 -7.21
C GLU A 83 10.16 -18.41 -5.97
N ILE A 84 10.07 -17.83 -4.78
CA ILE A 84 10.02 -18.55 -3.51
C ILE A 84 8.58 -19.01 -3.18
N GLU A 85 7.58 -18.22 -3.56
CA GLU A 85 6.17 -18.38 -3.18
C GLU A 85 5.58 -19.78 -3.45
N PRO A 86 5.85 -20.45 -4.60
CA PRO A 86 5.33 -21.80 -4.85
C PRO A 86 5.77 -22.85 -3.82
N HIS A 87 6.85 -22.58 -3.09
CA HIS A 87 7.46 -23.49 -2.14
C HIS A 87 7.25 -23.06 -0.68
N LYS A 88 7.06 -21.76 -0.43
CA LYS A 88 6.96 -21.16 0.91
C LYS A 88 5.92 -20.02 0.96
N PRO A 89 4.66 -20.31 0.68
CA PRO A 89 3.64 -19.27 0.55
C PRO A 89 3.40 -18.49 1.85
N THR A 90 3.43 -19.15 2.99
CA THR A 90 3.17 -18.51 4.28
C THR A 90 4.26 -17.51 4.67
N GLU A 91 5.53 -17.90 4.52
CA GLU A 91 6.68 -17.07 4.82
C GLU A 91 6.79 -15.89 3.86
N VAL A 92 6.50 -16.11 2.58
CA VAL A 92 6.44 -15.06 1.56
C VAL A 92 5.35 -14.05 1.89
N GLN A 93 4.15 -14.50 2.26
CA GLN A 93 3.06 -13.62 2.65
C GLN A 93 3.42 -12.77 3.89
N ALA A 94 4.06 -13.40 4.89
CA ALA A 94 4.53 -12.69 6.09
C ALA A 94 5.58 -11.61 5.76
N LEU A 95 6.49 -11.91 4.82
CA LEU A 95 7.50 -10.94 4.39
C LEU A 95 6.89 -9.81 3.51
N ARG A 96 5.96 -10.14 2.61
CA ARG A 96 5.19 -9.14 1.85
C ARG A 96 4.43 -8.17 2.76
N ALA A 97 3.82 -8.66 3.83
CA ALA A 97 3.14 -7.82 4.83
C ALA A 97 4.10 -6.82 5.48
N GLN A 98 5.37 -7.19 5.72
CA GLN A 98 6.38 -6.28 6.24
C GLN A 98 6.90 -5.28 5.19
N LEU A 99 7.02 -5.70 3.92
CA LEU A 99 7.41 -4.83 2.81
C LEU A 99 6.35 -3.76 2.55
N GLY A 100 5.10 -4.09 2.81
CA GLY A 100 3.99 -3.16 2.71
C GLY A 100 4.11 -1.91 3.58
N GLY A 101 5.05 -1.88 4.54
CA GLY A 101 5.29 -0.70 5.40
C GLY A 101 4.09 -0.33 6.28
N THR A 102 3.05 -1.13 6.25
CA THR A 102 1.91 -0.98 7.12
C THR A 102 2.07 -1.93 8.31
N VAL A 103 2.21 -1.40 9.49
CA VAL A 103 1.51 -2.03 10.61
C VAL A 103 0.11 -2.26 10.05
N ALA A 104 -0.27 -3.53 9.85
CA ALA A 104 -1.62 -3.86 9.41
C ALA A 104 -2.58 -3.27 10.45
N ARG A 105 -2.98 -2.03 10.25
CA ARG A 105 -4.10 -1.50 11.02
C ARG A 105 -5.30 -2.29 10.53
N PRO A 106 -6.04 -2.93 11.44
CA PRO A 106 -7.19 -3.71 11.02
C PRO A 106 -8.07 -2.80 10.15
N THR A 107 -8.39 -3.26 8.96
CA THR A 107 -9.33 -2.57 8.09
C THR A 107 -10.63 -2.41 8.85
N VAL A 108 -11.22 -1.23 8.80
CA VAL A 108 -12.52 -1.01 9.41
C VAL A 108 -13.57 -1.86 8.70
N THR A 109 -14.48 -2.46 9.44
CA THR A 109 -15.63 -3.18 8.88
C THR A 109 -16.87 -2.30 8.97
N VAL A 110 -17.55 -2.11 7.85
CA VAL A 110 -18.81 -1.38 7.77
C VAL A 110 -19.93 -2.33 8.17
N ASN A 111 -20.83 -1.86 9.05
CA ASN A 111 -21.95 -2.66 9.55
C ASN A 111 -22.93 -3.04 8.41
N ASN A 112 -23.35 -4.30 8.36
CA ASN A 112 -24.23 -4.86 7.31
C ASN A 112 -25.62 -4.18 7.23
N ASN A 113 -26.00 -3.39 8.21
CA ASN A 113 -27.24 -2.61 8.18
C ASN A 113 -27.14 -1.34 7.32
N LEU A 114 -25.94 -0.96 6.86
CA LEU A 114 -25.76 0.18 5.99
C LEU A 114 -26.02 -0.18 4.52
N TRP A 115 -26.53 0.79 3.78
CA TRP A 115 -26.68 0.66 2.34
C TRP A 115 -25.33 0.34 1.66
N ASN A 116 -25.31 -0.73 0.88
CA ASN A 116 -24.10 -1.24 0.19
C ASN A 116 -22.94 -1.63 1.13
N ALA A 117 -23.19 -2.04 2.35
CA ALA A 117 -22.15 -2.43 3.31
C ALA A 117 -21.20 -3.49 2.76
N ASP A 118 -21.72 -4.56 2.13
CA ASP A 118 -20.91 -5.63 1.56
C ASP A 118 -19.95 -5.09 0.49
N ARG A 119 -20.45 -4.24 -0.41
CA ARG A 119 -19.63 -3.62 -1.45
C ARG A 119 -18.57 -2.68 -0.88
N LEU A 120 -18.87 -1.96 0.21
CA LEU A 120 -17.91 -1.09 0.88
C LEU A 120 -16.81 -1.91 1.54
N ASN A 121 -17.15 -3.03 2.21
CA ASN A 121 -16.18 -3.94 2.80
C ASN A 121 -15.29 -4.59 1.75
N GLU A 122 -15.86 -5.11 0.66
CA GLU A 122 -15.10 -5.64 -0.48
C GLU A 122 -14.15 -4.60 -1.07
N MET A 123 -14.58 -3.34 -1.16
CA MET A 123 -13.75 -2.27 -1.69
C MET A 123 -12.58 -1.92 -0.76
N LEU A 124 -12.78 -1.94 0.56
CA LEU A 124 -11.72 -1.74 1.55
C LEU A 124 -10.66 -2.84 1.44
N GLU A 125 -11.06 -4.11 1.28
CA GLU A 125 -10.15 -5.25 1.05
C GLU A 125 -9.42 -5.10 -0.29
N THR A 126 -10.11 -4.62 -1.33
CA THR A 126 -9.51 -4.40 -2.65
C THR A 126 -8.47 -3.29 -2.62
N ILE A 127 -8.67 -2.22 -1.83
CA ILE A 127 -7.65 -1.17 -1.62
C ILE A 127 -6.38 -1.78 -1.02
N ASP A 128 -6.51 -2.59 0.04
CA ASP A 128 -5.37 -3.24 0.69
C ASP A 128 -4.64 -4.20 -0.25
N SER A 129 -5.40 -4.94 -1.05
CA SER A 129 -4.86 -5.85 -2.07
C SER A 129 -4.10 -5.07 -3.17
N ALA A 130 -4.64 -3.96 -3.66
CA ALA A 130 -3.99 -3.10 -4.65
C ALA A 130 -2.68 -2.49 -4.11
N ILE A 131 -2.68 -2.03 -2.84
CA ILE A 131 -1.45 -1.53 -2.19
C ILE A 131 -0.41 -2.66 -2.08
N THR A 132 -0.84 -3.87 -1.74
CA THR A 132 0.05 -5.04 -1.62
C THR A 132 0.65 -5.42 -2.96
N ALA A 133 -0.17 -5.41 -4.02
CA ALA A 133 0.26 -5.67 -5.40
C ALA A 133 1.06 -4.52 -6.04
N ASN A 134 1.29 -3.41 -5.31
CA ASN A 134 1.91 -2.19 -5.80
C ASN A 134 1.15 -1.51 -6.97
N ASP A 135 -0.15 -1.78 -7.09
CA ASP A 135 -1.08 -1.10 -8.01
C ASP A 135 -1.61 0.17 -7.32
N LEU A 136 -0.73 1.16 -7.22
CA LEU A 136 -0.93 2.31 -6.33
C LEU A 136 -1.93 3.32 -6.90
N ASN A 137 -1.97 3.49 -8.22
CA ASN A 137 -2.94 4.35 -8.88
C ASN A 137 -4.36 3.83 -8.67
N ARG A 138 -4.54 2.52 -8.82
CA ARG A 138 -5.81 1.84 -8.51
C ARG A 138 -6.20 1.99 -7.05
N ALA A 139 -5.26 1.81 -6.12
CA ALA A 139 -5.53 1.98 -4.69
C ALA A 139 -6.03 3.38 -4.36
N VAL A 140 -5.43 4.43 -4.95
CA VAL A 140 -5.86 5.83 -4.79
C VAL A 140 -7.27 6.05 -5.36
N ALA A 141 -7.54 5.53 -6.56
CA ALA A 141 -8.86 5.66 -7.20
C ALA A 141 -9.95 4.95 -6.39
N LEU A 142 -9.67 3.74 -5.88
CA LEU A 142 -10.59 2.98 -5.04
C LEU A 142 -10.83 3.67 -3.69
N THR A 143 -9.82 4.31 -3.10
CA THR A 143 -9.97 5.08 -1.85
C THR A 143 -10.97 6.21 -2.01
N TYR A 144 -10.90 6.96 -3.12
CA TYR A 144 -11.90 7.99 -3.44
C TYR A 144 -13.31 7.40 -3.58
N THR A 145 -13.45 6.32 -4.36
CA THR A 145 -14.74 5.68 -4.62
C THR A 145 -15.35 5.10 -3.34
N CYS A 146 -14.52 4.53 -2.46
CA CYS A 146 -14.95 4.01 -1.16
C CYS A 146 -15.43 5.14 -0.23
N LEU A 147 -14.70 6.27 -0.17
CA LEU A 147 -15.09 7.44 0.61
C LEU A 147 -16.45 7.98 0.15
N GLU A 148 -16.62 8.16 -1.16
CA GLU A 148 -17.87 8.61 -1.75
C GLU A 148 -19.03 7.65 -1.44
N GLY A 149 -18.81 6.35 -1.62
CA GLY A 149 -19.80 5.32 -1.33
C GLY A 149 -20.21 5.29 0.14
N PHE A 150 -19.25 5.41 1.06
CA PHE A 150 -19.52 5.45 2.49
C PHE A 150 -20.27 6.71 2.90
N LEU A 151 -19.88 7.88 2.41
CA LEU A 151 -20.60 9.13 2.68
C LEU A 151 -22.05 9.09 2.17
N LYS A 152 -22.31 8.47 1.01
CA LYS A 152 -23.67 8.24 0.49
C LYS A 152 -24.47 7.30 1.40
N ALA A 153 -23.83 6.24 1.90
CA ALA A 153 -24.46 5.31 2.85
C ALA A 153 -24.82 6.02 4.18
N PHE A 154 -23.88 6.79 4.71
CA PHE A 154 -24.10 7.61 5.91
C PHE A 154 -25.22 8.61 5.72
N TYR A 155 -25.22 9.36 4.62
CA TYR A 155 -26.25 10.32 4.28
C TYR A 155 -27.63 9.68 4.29
N ARG A 156 -27.81 8.53 3.62
CA ARG A 156 -29.08 7.82 3.57
C ARG A 156 -29.54 7.30 4.93
N ALA A 157 -28.61 6.90 5.77
CA ALA A 157 -28.93 6.38 7.10
C ALA A 157 -29.35 7.48 8.10
N LYS A 158 -28.80 8.70 7.98
CA LYS A 158 -28.92 9.75 9.01
C LYS A 158 -29.55 11.04 8.54
N ILE A 159 -29.46 11.38 7.26
CA ILE A 159 -29.89 12.70 6.77
C ILE A 159 -31.16 12.59 5.92
N GLY A 160 -31.18 11.68 4.96
CA GLY A 160 -32.35 11.45 4.12
C GLY A 160 -32.08 10.48 2.96
N GLN A 161 -33.14 9.82 2.50
CA GLN A 161 -32.99 8.83 1.41
C GLN A 161 -33.06 9.47 0.03
N GLU A 162 -33.62 10.64 -0.09
CA GLU A 162 -33.80 11.37 -1.33
C GLU A 162 -32.77 12.52 -1.45
N ASN A 163 -32.53 12.96 -2.69
CA ASN A 163 -31.68 14.11 -2.99
C ASN A 163 -30.23 13.99 -2.47
N VAL A 164 -29.66 12.78 -2.50
CA VAL A 164 -28.26 12.56 -2.15
C VAL A 164 -27.37 13.36 -3.11
N PRO A 165 -26.48 14.25 -2.61
CA PRO A 165 -25.60 15.03 -3.49
C PRO A 165 -24.73 14.11 -4.35
N ASN A 166 -24.59 14.44 -5.65
CA ASN A 166 -23.77 13.66 -6.58
C ASN A 166 -22.27 13.96 -6.44
N GLU A 167 -21.94 15.20 -6.08
CA GLU A 167 -20.55 15.62 -5.91
C GLU A 167 -20.06 15.34 -4.49
N ILE A 168 -18.89 14.71 -4.39
CA ILE A 168 -18.32 14.31 -3.10
C ILE A 168 -18.10 15.52 -2.17
N VAL A 169 -17.72 16.68 -2.69
CA VAL A 169 -17.51 17.90 -1.89
C VAL A 169 -18.81 18.41 -1.30
N ALA A 170 -19.89 18.43 -2.08
CA ALA A 170 -21.22 18.82 -1.61
C ALA A 170 -21.74 17.80 -0.58
N LEU A 171 -21.57 16.52 -0.85
CA LEU A 171 -21.94 15.43 0.05
C LEU A 171 -21.20 15.53 1.40
N THR A 172 -19.88 15.74 1.37
CA THR A 172 -19.06 15.91 2.57
C THR A 172 -19.51 17.13 3.39
N ARG A 173 -19.79 18.24 2.72
CA ARG A 173 -20.29 19.45 3.39
C ARG A 173 -21.62 19.18 4.11
N THR A 174 -22.53 18.46 3.47
CA THR A 174 -23.83 18.14 4.08
C THR A 174 -23.67 17.21 5.28
N VAL A 175 -22.82 16.17 5.19
CA VAL A 175 -22.51 15.29 6.32
C VAL A 175 -21.85 16.07 7.45
N LYS A 176 -20.87 16.93 7.15
CA LYS A 176 -20.23 17.81 8.15
C LYS A 176 -21.24 18.69 8.88
N ASN A 177 -22.11 19.40 8.14
CA ASN A 177 -23.11 20.28 8.73
C ASN A 177 -24.11 19.52 9.63
N TRP A 178 -24.48 18.31 9.20
CA TRP A 178 -25.34 17.45 10.01
C TRP A 178 -24.64 17.05 11.32
N LEU A 179 -23.37 16.62 11.28
CA LEU A 179 -22.58 16.28 12.45
C LEU A 179 -22.46 17.46 13.43
N GLN A 180 -22.16 18.64 12.94
CA GLN A 180 -22.09 19.86 13.74
C GLN A 180 -23.44 20.19 14.41
N GLY A 181 -24.56 19.90 13.74
CA GLY A 181 -25.90 20.08 14.27
C GLY A 181 -26.31 19.07 15.37
N GLN A 182 -25.58 17.96 15.54
CA GLN A 182 -25.85 16.97 16.58
C GLN A 182 -25.35 17.37 17.98
N ASN A 183 -24.88 18.60 18.18
CA ASN A 183 -24.33 19.09 19.46
C ASN A 183 -23.24 18.18 20.00
N THR A 184 -22.35 17.72 19.14
CA THR A 184 -21.22 16.88 19.52
C THR A 184 -20.17 17.72 20.25
N GLU A 185 -19.53 17.18 21.27
CA GLU A 185 -18.40 17.78 21.96
C GLU A 185 -17.11 17.75 21.09
N LEU A 186 -17.25 17.38 19.80
CA LEU A 186 -16.13 17.31 18.88
C LEU A 186 -15.67 18.71 18.45
N PRO A 187 -14.37 18.99 18.54
CA PRO A 187 -13.80 20.24 18.04
C PRO A 187 -14.05 20.43 16.54
N ASP A 188 -14.20 21.68 16.10
CA ASP A 188 -14.39 22.02 14.67
C ASP A 188 -13.26 21.48 13.78
N GLU A 189 -12.05 21.35 14.31
CA GLU A 189 -10.89 20.78 13.63
C GLU A 189 -11.13 19.33 13.18
N VAL A 190 -11.86 18.53 13.96
CA VAL A 190 -12.21 17.15 13.61
C VAL A 190 -13.13 17.12 12.40
N PHE A 191 -14.13 18.02 12.34
CA PHE A 191 -15.01 18.15 11.18
C PHE A 191 -14.26 18.67 9.94
N ASN A 192 -13.27 19.54 10.14
CA ASN A 192 -12.44 20.04 9.06
C ASN A 192 -11.56 18.93 8.44
N LEU A 193 -11.12 17.93 9.23
CA LEU A 193 -10.40 16.78 8.71
C LEU A 193 -11.20 15.98 7.66
N LEU A 194 -12.52 15.85 7.84
CA LEU A 194 -13.38 15.18 6.86
C LEU A 194 -13.35 15.91 5.50
N THR A 195 -13.45 17.25 5.53
CA THR A 195 -13.37 18.07 4.32
C THR A 195 -11.98 17.99 3.69
N ASN A 196 -10.91 18.06 4.49
CA ASN A 196 -9.54 18.00 4.03
C ASN A 196 -9.21 16.65 3.39
N LEU A 197 -9.69 15.54 3.98
CA LEU A 197 -9.55 14.21 3.40
C LEU A 197 -10.23 14.13 2.02
N THR A 198 -11.46 14.63 1.92
CA THR A 198 -12.19 14.65 0.66
C THR A 198 -11.41 15.38 -0.43
N HIS A 199 -10.89 16.57 -0.13
CA HIS A 199 -10.06 17.30 -1.08
C HIS A 199 -8.75 16.60 -1.40
N ALA A 200 -8.09 15.97 -0.42
CA ALA A 200 -6.85 15.24 -0.62
C ALA A 200 -7.06 14.03 -1.54
N THR A 201 -8.13 13.24 -1.29
CA THR A 201 -8.44 12.07 -2.12
C THR A 201 -8.88 12.44 -3.53
N ASP A 202 -9.68 13.51 -3.67
CA ASP A 202 -10.12 14.02 -4.98
C ASP A 202 -8.93 14.49 -5.83
N ARG A 203 -8.04 15.30 -5.24
CA ARG A 203 -6.83 15.76 -5.93
C ARG A 203 -5.87 14.64 -6.27
N ALA A 204 -5.67 13.68 -5.35
CA ALA A 204 -4.82 12.53 -5.61
C ALA A 204 -5.40 11.66 -6.73
N ARG A 205 -6.72 11.38 -6.71
CA ARG A 205 -7.40 10.67 -7.81
C ARG A 205 -7.19 11.39 -9.14
N ASN A 206 -7.43 12.70 -9.19
CA ASN A 206 -7.29 13.47 -10.43
C ASN A 206 -5.85 13.45 -10.95
N ARG A 207 -4.84 13.51 -10.07
CA ARG A 207 -3.43 13.50 -10.45
C ARG A 207 -2.94 12.12 -10.93
N TYR A 208 -3.38 11.05 -10.28
CA TYR A 208 -2.88 9.69 -10.49
C TYR A 208 -3.89 8.78 -11.20
N SER A 209 -4.98 9.32 -11.74
CA SER A 209 -5.89 8.52 -12.55
C SER A 209 -5.24 8.17 -13.90
N GLU A 210 -5.59 7.01 -14.43
CA GLU A 210 -5.13 6.57 -15.75
C GLU A 210 -5.45 7.59 -16.88
N ALA A 211 -6.44 8.45 -16.67
CA ALA A 211 -6.84 9.46 -17.64
C ALA A 211 -5.85 10.63 -17.76
N HIS A 212 -5.02 10.89 -16.76
CA HIS A 212 -4.14 12.05 -16.72
C HIS A 212 -2.67 11.74 -16.99
N PHE A 213 -2.25 10.46 -16.93
CA PHE A 213 -0.88 9.99 -17.25
C PHE A 213 0.26 10.79 -16.56
N GLU A 214 -0.01 11.42 -15.42
CA GLU A 214 0.97 12.25 -14.71
C GLU A 214 2.03 11.44 -13.93
N GLY A 215 1.92 10.11 -13.92
CA GLY A 215 2.86 9.21 -13.26
C GLY A 215 2.21 8.33 -12.19
N ASP A 216 3.04 7.54 -11.53
CA ASP A 216 2.59 6.60 -10.51
C ASP A 216 2.45 7.28 -9.15
N ALA A 217 1.40 6.93 -8.42
CA ALA A 217 1.22 7.37 -7.05
C ALA A 217 2.35 6.80 -6.18
N PRO A 218 3.00 7.60 -5.34
CA PRO A 218 3.97 7.07 -4.40
C PRO A 218 3.26 6.20 -3.35
N ARG A 219 3.87 5.06 -3.00
CA ARG A 219 3.29 4.09 -2.06
C ARG A 219 2.86 4.71 -0.73
N TRP A 220 3.68 5.60 -0.17
CA TRP A 220 3.35 6.29 1.08
C TRP A 220 2.04 7.07 0.99
N MET A 221 1.71 7.64 -0.18
CA MET A 221 0.47 8.38 -0.38
C MET A 221 -0.74 7.44 -0.43
N ALA A 222 -0.67 6.34 -1.16
CA ALA A 222 -1.74 5.35 -1.20
C ALA A 222 -2.05 4.79 0.20
N VAL A 223 -1.00 4.45 0.96
CA VAL A 223 -1.12 4.01 2.36
C VAL A 223 -1.72 5.10 3.25
N TYR A 224 -1.24 6.33 3.13
CA TYR A 224 -1.73 7.47 3.92
C TYR A 224 -3.21 7.74 3.68
N LEU A 225 -3.65 7.79 2.41
CA LEU A 225 -5.05 8.01 2.06
C LEU A 225 -5.94 6.86 2.56
N ARG A 226 -5.49 5.62 2.44
CA ARG A 226 -6.17 4.45 2.99
C ARG A 226 -6.34 4.53 4.50
N ASP A 227 -5.31 4.93 5.24
CA ASP A 227 -5.36 5.05 6.70
C ASP A 227 -6.28 6.19 7.14
N LEU A 228 -6.26 7.32 6.42
CA LEU A 228 -7.19 8.42 6.63
C LEU A 228 -8.64 7.99 6.37
N LEU A 229 -8.91 7.27 5.28
CA LEU A 229 -10.23 6.72 4.96
C LEU A 229 -10.74 5.85 6.11
N ASN A 230 -9.94 4.87 6.56
CA ASN A 230 -10.31 4.01 7.69
C ASN A 230 -10.60 4.80 8.97
N SER A 231 -9.81 5.83 9.24
CA SER A 231 -9.99 6.69 10.42
C SER A 231 -11.31 7.48 10.34
N GLN A 232 -11.65 8.01 9.17
CA GLN A 232 -12.90 8.74 8.96
C GLN A 232 -14.13 7.83 9.01
N ILE A 233 -14.05 6.64 8.41
CA ILE A 233 -15.14 5.66 8.53
C ILE A 233 -15.37 5.30 10.00
N ARG A 234 -14.32 5.02 10.78
CA ARG A 234 -14.45 4.75 12.22
C ARG A 234 -15.09 5.89 12.98
N LEU A 235 -14.68 7.14 12.70
CA LEU A 235 -15.30 8.31 13.31
C LEU A 235 -16.80 8.34 13.02
N LEU A 236 -17.19 8.22 11.75
CA LEU A 236 -18.58 8.33 11.32
C LEU A 236 -19.46 7.15 11.81
N LEU A 237 -18.88 5.95 11.97
CA LEU A 237 -19.58 4.79 12.53
C LEU A 237 -20.07 5.02 13.96
N ASN A 238 -19.44 5.93 14.75
CA ASN A 238 -19.91 6.27 16.09
C ASN A 238 -21.25 7.05 16.09
N PHE A 239 -21.66 7.55 14.93
CA PHE A 239 -22.92 8.30 14.76
C PHE A 239 -24.01 7.47 14.05
N LEU A 240 -23.72 6.23 13.69
CA LEU A 240 -24.65 5.30 13.06
C LEU A 240 -25.34 4.42 14.08
#